data_fdde26fa3060a3ed66b3dc9c72999660
#
_entry.id   fdde26fa3060a3ed66b3dc9c72999660
#
_cell.length_a   1.000
_cell.length_b   1.000
_cell.length_c   1.000
_cell.angle_alpha   90.00
_cell.angle_beta   90.00
_cell.angle_gamma   90.00
#
_symmetry.space_group_name_H-M   'P 1'
#
loop_
_entity.id
_entity.type
_entity.pdbx_description
1 polymer ?
#
loop_
_entity_poly.entity_id
_entity_poly.type
_entity_poly.pdbx_seq_one_letter_code
_entity_poly.pdbx_strand_id
1 'polypeptide(L)'
;VTFDMPWHGKSSPPEGWEKETYQLTTARYTGMIMAVARALGLDRPVVMGCSIGGRIVLDLAAEHADELRGVIGLQSAAFLSPYYDTSWLHHPHVHGGEVCGGIVSGLIGPHAPEASRWETLWHYMQGGPGVFRGDLHFYKGEGDLRPKLARIDTKRCPVHMLTGNYDYSCKPEDTEATAAAIPGAQVQIMKGLGHFPMSEDYAALRPYLLPVLAEFQERG
;
A
#
# COMPACT_ATOMS: atom_id res chain seq x y z
N VAL A 1 -9.40 9.37 7.17
CA VAL A 1 -8.26 9.51 8.09
C VAL A 1 -7.02 8.95 7.41
N THR A 2 -5.90 9.66 7.49
CA THR A 2 -4.57 9.20 7.11
C THR A 2 -3.61 9.44 8.27
N PHE A 3 -2.56 8.66 8.37
CA PHE A 3 -1.52 8.85 9.41
C PHE A 3 -0.18 8.37 8.88
N ASP A 4 0.88 8.97 9.41
CA ASP A 4 2.24 8.52 9.14
C ASP A 4 2.54 7.29 10.00
N MET A 5 3.03 6.23 9.39
CA MET A 5 3.50 5.06 10.12
C MET A 5 4.73 5.44 10.96
N PRO A 6 4.99 4.79 12.10
CA PRO A 6 6.26 4.97 12.80
C PRO A 6 7.45 4.85 11.85
N TRP A 7 8.46 5.71 12.03
CA TRP A 7 9.61 5.91 11.15
C TRP A 7 9.35 6.78 9.91
N HIS A 8 8.07 7.08 9.59
CA HIS A 8 7.68 7.85 8.41
C HIS A 8 7.17 9.24 8.78
N GLY A 9 7.37 10.18 7.88
CA GLY A 9 6.82 11.52 7.95
C GLY A 9 7.10 12.20 9.28
N LYS A 10 6.05 12.53 10.02
CA LYS A 10 6.13 13.19 11.33
C LYS A 10 5.98 12.24 12.51
N SER A 11 5.80 10.95 12.27
CA SER A 11 5.71 9.94 13.32
C SER A 11 7.09 9.53 13.79
N SER A 12 7.33 9.67 15.09
CA SER A 12 8.59 9.23 15.71
C SER A 12 8.73 7.71 15.64
N PRO A 13 9.96 7.21 15.55
CA PRO A 13 10.23 5.80 15.80
C PRO A 13 9.80 5.41 17.23
N PRO A 14 9.50 4.13 17.48
CA PRO A 14 9.17 3.66 18.82
C PRO A 14 10.39 3.80 19.76
N GLU A 15 10.13 3.82 21.06
CA GLU A 15 11.20 3.85 22.08
C GLU A 15 12.17 2.69 21.89
N GLY A 16 13.47 2.95 22.00
CA GLY A 16 14.52 1.93 21.82
C GLY A 16 14.91 1.64 20.38
N TRP A 17 14.40 2.41 19.44
CA TRP A 17 14.65 2.25 17.99
C TRP A 17 16.14 2.25 17.61
N GLU A 18 16.99 2.92 18.40
CA GLU A 18 18.45 3.00 18.14
C GLU A 18 19.12 1.63 18.22
N LYS A 19 18.48 0.67 18.88
CA LYS A 19 18.97 -0.70 19.06
C LYS A 19 18.48 -1.66 18.01
N GLU A 20 17.58 -1.22 17.12
CA GLU A 20 16.94 -2.05 16.11
C GLU A 20 17.29 -1.57 14.69
N THR A 21 17.47 -2.51 13.78
CA THR A 21 17.39 -2.20 12.35
C THR A 21 15.92 -2.25 11.97
N TYR A 22 15.39 -1.14 11.44
CA TYR A 22 13.99 -1.09 11.00
C TYR A 22 13.73 -2.12 9.90
N GLN A 23 12.73 -2.94 10.12
CA GLN A 23 12.21 -3.92 9.17
C GLN A 23 10.69 -3.98 9.29
N LEU A 24 10.00 -3.76 8.20
CA LEU A 24 8.54 -3.85 8.14
C LEU A 24 8.11 -5.31 8.17
N THR A 25 7.22 -5.62 9.10
CA THR A 25 6.55 -6.92 9.20
C THR A 25 5.04 -6.76 9.09
N THR A 26 4.36 -7.79 8.63
CA THR A 26 2.89 -7.81 8.53
C THR A 26 2.25 -7.50 9.88
N ALA A 27 2.70 -8.14 10.94
CA ALA A 27 2.14 -7.96 12.29
C ALA A 27 2.29 -6.52 12.81
N ARG A 28 3.44 -5.88 12.57
CA ARG A 28 3.62 -4.46 12.95
C ARG A 28 2.67 -3.55 12.17
N TYR A 29 2.52 -3.79 10.88
CA TYR A 29 1.70 -2.94 10.02
C TYR A 29 0.22 -3.08 10.34
N THR A 30 -0.30 -4.30 10.35
CA THR A 30 -1.72 -4.55 10.68
C THR A 30 -2.05 -4.12 12.10
N GLY A 31 -1.18 -4.44 13.06
CA GLY A 31 -1.34 -4.03 14.46
C GLY A 31 -1.45 -2.51 14.64
N MET A 32 -0.63 -1.73 13.92
CA MET A 32 -0.70 -0.27 13.96
C MET A 32 -1.97 0.29 13.33
N ILE A 33 -2.38 -0.22 12.17
CA ILE A 33 -3.62 0.20 11.51
C ILE A 33 -4.81 -0.04 12.45
N MET A 34 -4.91 -1.22 13.03
CA MET A 34 -6.00 -1.56 13.95
C MET A 34 -5.93 -0.77 15.26
N ALA A 35 -4.74 -0.49 15.78
CA ALA A 35 -4.57 0.36 16.96
C ALA A 35 -5.06 1.80 16.71
N VAL A 36 -4.73 2.38 15.56
CA VAL A 36 -5.20 3.73 15.16
C VAL A 36 -6.72 3.73 14.99
N ALA A 37 -7.28 2.72 14.31
CA ALA A 37 -8.72 2.60 14.15
C ALA A 37 -9.46 2.58 15.50
N ARG A 38 -8.97 1.77 16.45
CA ARG A 38 -9.54 1.69 17.81
C ARG A 38 -9.35 2.98 18.60
N ALA A 39 -8.17 3.60 18.54
CA ALA A 39 -7.88 4.85 19.25
C ALA A 39 -8.77 6.01 18.79
N LEU A 40 -9.17 6.01 17.51
CA LEU A 40 -10.07 6.99 16.93
C LEU A 40 -11.55 6.61 17.03
N GLY A 41 -11.87 5.46 17.63
CA GLY A 41 -13.25 4.98 17.75
C GLY A 41 -13.92 4.71 16.40
N LEU A 42 -13.16 4.29 15.38
CA LEU A 42 -13.72 3.98 14.07
C LEU A 42 -14.45 2.63 14.13
N ASP A 43 -15.76 2.68 13.91
CA ASP A 43 -16.58 1.47 13.85
C ASP A 43 -16.52 0.87 12.44
N ARG A 44 -15.95 -0.31 12.35
CA ARG A 44 -15.79 -1.07 11.11
C ARG A 44 -15.36 -0.20 9.92
N PRO A 45 -14.16 0.41 9.97
CA PRO A 45 -13.72 1.28 8.88
C PRO A 45 -13.49 0.51 7.59
N VAL A 46 -13.60 1.21 6.46
CA VAL A 46 -12.97 0.77 5.20
C VAL A 46 -11.50 1.14 5.26
N VAL A 47 -10.62 0.17 5.03
CA VAL A 47 -9.18 0.42 4.99
C VAL A 47 -8.68 0.37 3.55
N MET A 48 -8.01 1.44 3.14
CA MET A 48 -7.40 1.55 1.81
C MET A 48 -5.88 1.64 1.96
N GLY A 49 -5.17 0.89 1.14
CA GLY A 49 -3.71 0.95 1.09
C GLY A 49 -3.19 0.83 -0.34
N CYS A 50 -2.00 1.38 -0.59
CA CYS A 50 -1.35 1.33 -1.89
C CYS A 50 -0.05 0.52 -1.81
N SER A 51 0.27 -0.26 -2.84
CA SER A 51 1.49 -1.05 -2.96
C SER A 51 1.66 -2.03 -1.78
N ILE A 52 2.66 -1.87 -0.93
CA ILE A 52 2.79 -2.63 0.33
C ILE A 52 1.50 -2.51 1.15
N GLY A 53 0.96 -1.29 1.30
CA GLY A 53 -0.30 -1.04 1.99
C GLY A 53 -1.48 -1.76 1.35
N GLY A 54 -1.53 -1.83 0.03
CA GLY A 54 -2.55 -2.59 -0.71
C GLY A 54 -2.45 -4.10 -0.48
N ARG A 55 -1.24 -4.63 -0.25
CA ARG A 55 -1.06 -6.02 0.16
C ARG A 55 -1.46 -6.25 1.60
N ILE A 56 -1.13 -5.32 2.48
CA ILE A 56 -1.50 -5.37 3.90
C ILE A 56 -3.01 -5.36 4.10
N VAL A 57 -3.78 -4.64 3.29
CA VAL A 57 -5.24 -4.66 3.43
C VAL A 57 -5.85 -6.01 3.06
N LEU A 58 -5.20 -6.80 2.21
CA LEU A 58 -5.60 -8.19 1.97
C LEU A 58 -5.35 -9.07 3.21
N ASP A 59 -4.24 -8.84 3.92
CA ASP A 59 -3.98 -9.53 5.20
C ASP A 59 -5.01 -9.13 6.25
N LEU A 60 -5.37 -7.85 6.33
CA LEU A 60 -6.45 -7.38 7.19
C LEU A 60 -7.80 -8.04 6.85
N ALA A 61 -8.12 -8.19 5.58
CA ALA A 61 -9.35 -8.89 5.17
C ALA A 61 -9.36 -10.36 5.57
N ALA A 62 -8.19 -11.02 5.61
CA ALA A 62 -8.06 -12.41 6.03
C ALA A 62 -8.15 -12.60 7.55
N GLU A 63 -7.59 -11.66 8.34
CA GLU A 63 -7.39 -11.84 9.78
C GLU A 63 -8.39 -11.00 10.62
N HIS A 64 -8.90 -9.87 10.09
CA HIS A 64 -9.72 -8.90 10.81
C HIS A 64 -11.06 -8.60 10.13
N ALA A 65 -11.62 -9.56 9.38
CA ALA A 65 -12.83 -9.37 8.58
C ALA A 65 -14.02 -8.79 9.37
N ASP A 66 -14.19 -9.17 10.64
CA ASP A 66 -15.31 -8.71 11.48
C ASP A 66 -15.13 -7.27 11.98
N GLU A 67 -13.89 -6.79 12.04
CA GLU A 67 -13.55 -5.44 12.49
C GLU A 67 -13.57 -4.41 11.36
N LEU A 68 -13.77 -4.85 10.10
CA LEU A 68 -13.72 -4.01 8.91
C LEU A 68 -15.04 -4.06 8.14
N ARG A 69 -15.40 -2.95 7.51
CA ARG A 69 -16.50 -2.89 6.54
C ARG A 69 -16.07 -3.40 5.16
N GLY A 70 -14.80 -3.30 4.84
CA GLY A 70 -14.16 -3.78 3.64
C GLY A 70 -12.78 -3.19 3.42
N VAL A 71 -12.13 -3.60 2.35
CA VAL A 71 -10.79 -3.14 2.01
C VAL A 71 -10.66 -2.71 0.55
N ILE A 72 -9.76 -1.75 0.30
CA ILE A 72 -9.40 -1.29 -1.04
C ILE A 72 -7.89 -1.43 -1.19
N GLY A 73 -7.44 -2.33 -2.06
CA GLY A 73 -6.04 -2.47 -2.43
C GLY A 73 -5.74 -1.68 -3.70
N LEU A 74 -4.91 -0.64 -3.59
CA LEU A 74 -4.41 0.09 -4.75
C LEU A 74 -3.05 -0.46 -5.15
N GLN A 75 -2.81 -0.62 -6.45
CA GLN A 75 -1.50 -0.92 -7.03
C GLN A 75 -0.81 -2.09 -6.33
N SER A 76 -1.52 -3.19 -6.13
CA SER A 76 -1.02 -4.30 -5.33
C SER A 76 -1.44 -5.67 -5.85
N ALA A 77 -0.67 -6.68 -5.44
CA ALA A 77 -0.94 -8.08 -5.69
C ALA A 77 -0.52 -8.91 -4.47
N ALA A 78 -1.03 -10.12 -4.35
CA ALA A 78 -0.69 -11.02 -3.25
C ALA A 78 0.78 -11.43 -3.23
N PHE A 79 1.44 -11.40 -4.38
CA PHE A 79 2.84 -11.74 -4.55
C PHE A 79 3.44 -10.89 -5.66
N LEU A 80 4.65 -10.42 -5.43
CA LEU A 80 5.54 -9.88 -6.46
C LEU A 80 6.86 -10.62 -6.33
N SER A 81 7.42 -11.07 -7.44
CA SER A 81 8.76 -11.64 -7.43
C SER A 81 9.73 -10.61 -6.82
N PRO A 82 10.56 -10.98 -5.85
CA PRO A 82 11.49 -10.06 -5.22
C PRO A 82 12.57 -9.63 -6.22
N TYR A 83 12.30 -8.57 -6.95
CA TYR A 83 13.23 -7.98 -7.93
C TYR A 83 14.01 -6.79 -7.36
N TYR A 84 13.68 -6.38 -6.13
CA TYR A 84 14.43 -5.31 -5.47
C TYR A 84 15.69 -5.87 -4.80
N ASP A 85 16.84 -5.63 -5.40
CA ASP A 85 18.08 -5.69 -4.64
C ASP A 85 18.19 -4.44 -3.77
N THR A 86 18.06 -4.63 -2.46
CA THR A 86 18.11 -3.53 -1.49
C THR A 86 19.49 -3.32 -0.89
N SER A 87 20.50 -4.10 -1.28
CA SER A 87 21.84 -4.01 -0.72
C SER A 87 22.49 -2.66 -0.94
N TRP A 88 22.20 -2.01 -2.05
CA TRP A 88 22.73 -0.72 -2.46
C TRP A 88 21.89 0.48 -1.96
N LEU A 89 20.66 0.27 -1.45
CA LEU A 89 19.77 1.33 -0.97
C LEU A 89 20.24 1.97 0.34
N HIS A 90 21.11 1.31 1.06
CA HIS A 90 21.63 1.80 2.33
C HIS A 90 23.13 1.81 2.34
N HIS A 91 23.66 3.00 2.43
CA HIS A 91 25.06 3.22 2.71
C HIS A 91 25.14 4.16 3.92
N PRO A 92 25.96 3.87 4.95
CA PRO A 92 25.97 4.64 6.20
C PRO A 92 26.36 6.11 6.03
N HIS A 93 26.94 6.48 4.90
CA HIS A 93 27.41 7.84 4.61
C HIS A 93 26.67 8.51 3.46
N VAL A 94 25.58 7.91 2.95
CA VAL A 94 24.83 8.44 1.81
C VAL A 94 23.34 8.50 2.19
N HIS A 95 22.74 9.67 1.99
CA HIS A 95 21.30 9.84 2.16
C HIS A 95 20.56 9.05 1.06
N GLY A 96 19.55 8.27 1.46
CA GLY A 96 18.81 7.40 0.53
C GLY A 96 17.65 8.07 -0.22
N GLY A 97 17.34 9.33 0.10
CA GLY A 97 16.17 10.03 -0.45
C GLY A 97 16.25 10.22 -1.96
N GLU A 98 17.42 10.59 -2.48
CA GLU A 98 17.64 10.77 -3.91
C GLU A 98 17.45 9.47 -4.70
N VAL A 99 17.89 8.36 -4.13
CA VAL A 99 17.73 7.03 -4.72
C VAL A 99 16.25 6.65 -4.77
N CYS A 100 15.52 6.89 -3.68
CA CYS A 100 14.08 6.67 -3.63
C CYS A 100 13.36 7.54 -4.67
N GLY A 101 13.71 8.82 -4.78
CA GLY A 101 13.19 9.74 -5.80
C GLY A 101 13.44 9.22 -7.22
N GLY A 102 14.64 8.71 -7.51
CA GLY A 102 14.99 8.12 -8.80
C GLY A 102 14.13 6.91 -9.16
N ILE A 103 13.91 5.98 -8.23
CA ILE A 103 13.04 4.81 -8.43
C ILE A 103 11.59 5.24 -8.64
N VAL A 104 11.07 6.08 -7.76
CA VAL A 104 9.69 6.54 -7.78
C VAL A 104 9.35 7.30 -9.05
N SER A 105 10.28 8.12 -9.57
CA SER A 105 10.06 8.88 -10.81
C SER A 105 9.70 7.98 -12.01
N GLY A 106 10.27 6.79 -12.08
CA GLY A 106 9.99 5.81 -13.13
C GLY A 106 8.65 5.08 -12.98
N LEU A 107 7.98 5.20 -11.84
CA LEU A 107 6.72 4.52 -11.54
C LEU A 107 5.50 5.45 -11.66
N ILE A 108 5.70 6.75 -11.82
CA ILE A 108 4.62 7.74 -12.00
C ILE A 108 4.03 7.62 -13.40
N GLY A 109 2.72 7.68 -13.51
CA GLY A 109 2.00 7.65 -14.79
C GLY A 109 2.42 8.79 -15.71
N PRO A 110 2.51 8.57 -17.05
CA PRO A 110 3.06 9.53 -17.99
C PRO A 110 2.18 10.79 -18.14
N HIS A 111 0.91 10.71 -17.78
CA HIS A 111 -0.05 11.80 -17.88
C HIS A 111 -0.24 12.58 -16.58
N ALA A 112 0.44 12.19 -15.52
CA ALA A 112 0.35 12.88 -14.23
C ALA A 112 0.73 14.36 -14.35
N PRO A 113 -0.05 15.29 -13.77
CA PRO A 113 0.29 16.71 -13.75
C PRO A 113 1.68 16.97 -13.16
N GLU A 114 2.42 17.93 -13.70
CA GLU A 114 3.80 18.19 -13.28
C GLU A 114 3.91 18.49 -11.77
N ALA A 115 3.02 19.32 -11.24
CA ALA A 115 3.00 19.64 -9.81
C ALA A 115 2.82 18.39 -8.94
N SER A 116 1.91 17.47 -9.34
CA SER A 116 1.65 16.23 -8.63
C SER A 116 2.82 15.25 -8.71
N ARG A 117 3.56 15.24 -9.85
CA ARG A 117 4.81 14.46 -9.94
C ARG A 117 5.83 14.92 -8.93
N TRP A 118 6.07 16.24 -8.86
CA TRP A 118 7.02 16.80 -7.89
C TRP A 118 6.61 16.55 -6.45
N GLU A 119 5.31 16.69 -6.14
CA GLU A 119 4.78 16.40 -4.81
C GLU A 119 4.99 14.92 -4.42
N THR A 120 4.71 13.99 -5.35
CA THR A 120 4.92 12.55 -5.13
C THR A 120 6.39 12.24 -4.86
N LEU A 121 7.31 12.79 -5.67
CA LEU A 121 8.75 12.63 -5.46
C LEU A 121 9.18 13.19 -4.11
N TRP A 122 8.69 14.39 -3.76
CA TRP A 122 9.00 15.04 -2.50
C TRP A 122 8.61 14.17 -1.28
N HIS A 123 7.44 13.56 -1.31
CA HIS A 123 7.00 12.67 -0.23
C HIS A 123 7.97 11.49 -0.04
N TYR A 124 8.39 10.86 -1.10
CA TYR A 124 9.32 9.72 -1.04
C TYR A 124 10.75 10.11 -0.63
N MET A 125 11.18 11.32 -0.95
CA MET A 125 12.49 11.83 -0.56
C MET A 125 12.58 12.24 0.92
N GLN A 126 11.46 12.32 1.64
CA GLN A 126 11.44 12.66 3.06
C GLN A 126 11.77 11.47 3.99
N GLY A 127 11.82 10.25 3.46
CA GLY A 127 12.15 9.07 4.24
C GLY A 127 13.56 9.15 4.84
N GLY A 128 13.71 8.81 6.10
CA GLY A 128 15.00 8.70 6.76
C GLY A 128 15.88 7.59 6.16
N PRO A 129 17.19 7.64 6.42
CA PRO A 129 18.10 6.58 6.00
C PRO A 129 17.63 5.21 6.45
N GLY A 130 17.60 4.25 5.55
CA GLY A 130 17.21 2.88 5.84
C GLY A 130 15.71 2.63 5.95
N VAL A 131 14.84 3.65 5.96
CA VAL A 131 13.39 3.47 6.03
C VAL A 131 12.87 2.72 4.80
N PHE A 132 13.16 3.22 3.62
CA PHE A 132 12.73 2.57 2.36
C PHE A 132 13.27 1.13 2.24
N ARG A 133 14.53 0.90 2.63
CA ARG A 133 15.10 -0.45 2.70
C ARG A 133 14.36 -1.34 3.69
N GLY A 134 14.01 -0.79 4.85
CA GLY A 134 13.26 -1.48 5.89
C GLY A 134 11.85 -1.86 5.42
N ASP A 135 11.18 -0.98 4.67
CA ASP A 135 9.89 -1.28 4.07
C ASP A 135 9.98 -2.41 3.04
N LEU A 136 10.98 -2.37 2.17
CA LEU A 136 11.19 -3.41 1.15
C LEU A 136 11.57 -4.78 1.75
N HIS A 137 11.96 -4.83 3.03
CA HIS A 137 12.17 -6.11 3.73
C HIS A 137 10.90 -6.97 3.73
N PHE A 138 9.72 -6.34 3.76
CA PHE A 138 8.43 -7.01 3.68
C PHE A 138 8.34 -7.98 2.49
N TYR A 139 8.84 -7.62 1.34
CA TYR A 139 8.79 -8.47 0.13
C TYR A 139 9.70 -9.71 0.20
N LYS A 140 10.70 -9.69 1.08
CA LYS A 140 11.65 -10.81 1.27
C LYS A 140 11.17 -11.84 2.30
N GLY A 141 10.19 -11.46 3.13
CA GLY A 141 9.68 -12.25 4.23
C GLY A 141 8.21 -12.57 4.09
N GLU A 142 7.40 -11.87 4.88
CA GLU A 142 5.97 -12.16 5.06
C GLU A 142 5.08 -11.63 3.92
N GLY A 143 5.65 -10.98 2.93
CA GLY A 143 4.91 -10.33 1.85
C GLY A 143 4.28 -11.25 0.82
N ASP A 144 4.47 -12.57 0.90
CA ASP A 144 3.73 -13.54 0.07
C ASP A 144 2.40 -13.88 0.74
N LEU A 145 1.31 -13.30 0.26
CA LEU A 145 -0.03 -13.54 0.79
C LEU A 145 -0.81 -14.64 0.07
N ARG A 146 -0.23 -15.27 -0.96
CA ARG A 146 -0.92 -16.34 -1.69
C ARG A 146 -1.49 -17.44 -0.78
N PRO A 147 -0.79 -17.88 0.28
CA PRO A 147 -1.34 -18.87 1.21
C PRO A 147 -2.54 -18.39 2.04
N LYS A 148 -2.75 -17.07 2.13
CA LYS A 148 -3.83 -16.47 2.93
C LYS A 148 -5.07 -16.11 2.11
N LEU A 149 -4.98 -16.03 0.79
CA LEU A 149 -6.08 -15.57 -0.06
C LEU A 149 -7.36 -16.40 0.11
N ALA A 150 -7.23 -17.72 0.24
CA ALA A 150 -8.38 -18.61 0.47
C ALA A 150 -9.11 -18.39 1.80
N ARG A 151 -8.52 -17.63 2.73
CA ARG A 151 -9.13 -17.30 4.04
C ARG A 151 -9.97 -16.03 3.97
N ILE A 152 -9.88 -15.27 2.88
CA ILE A 152 -10.64 -14.03 2.70
C ILE A 152 -12.08 -14.37 2.34
N ASP A 153 -13.00 -14.02 3.24
CA ASP A 153 -14.44 -14.09 3.01
C ASP A 153 -14.99 -12.73 2.60
N THR A 154 -15.15 -12.54 1.29
CA THR A 154 -15.64 -11.28 0.72
C THR A 154 -17.11 -10.94 1.08
N LYS A 155 -17.85 -11.88 1.63
CA LYS A 155 -19.20 -11.61 2.17
C LYS A 155 -19.12 -10.85 3.49
N ARG A 156 -18.08 -11.13 4.30
CA ARG A 156 -17.81 -10.46 5.58
C ARG A 156 -17.00 -9.18 5.39
N CYS A 157 -15.96 -9.25 4.58
CA CYS A 157 -15.08 -8.13 4.27
C CYS A 157 -14.88 -8.03 2.75
N PRO A 158 -15.71 -7.26 2.04
CA PRO A 158 -15.55 -7.06 0.61
C PRO A 158 -14.18 -6.52 0.24
N VAL A 159 -13.65 -6.99 -0.89
CA VAL A 159 -12.32 -6.65 -1.40
C VAL A 159 -12.46 -5.99 -2.76
N HIS A 160 -11.96 -4.77 -2.88
CA HIS A 160 -11.79 -4.07 -4.15
C HIS A 160 -10.30 -3.87 -4.44
N MET A 161 -9.88 -4.19 -5.66
CA MET A 161 -8.51 -3.99 -6.12
C MET A 161 -8.50 -3.07 -7.33
N LEU A 162 -7.73 -1.99 -7.26
CA LEU A 162 -7.64 -1.00 -8.33
C LEU A 162 -6.18 -0.80 -8.72
N THR A 163 -5.84 -1.00 -9.99
CA THR A 163 -4.46 -0.90 -10.48
C THR A 163 -4.40 -0.07 -11.75
N GLY A 164 -3.45 0.87 -11.81
CA GLY A 164 -3.19 1.68 -13.00
C GLY A 164 -2.53 0.86 -14.11
N ASN A 165 -2.91 1.10 -15.35
CA ASN A 165 -2.34 0.37 -16.49
C ASN A 165 -0.90 0.78 -16.84
N TYR A 166 -0.36 1.79 -16.17
CA TYR A 166 1.05 2.20 -16.25
C TYR A 166 1.86 1.78 -15.02
N ASP A 167 1.30 0.95 -14.15
CA ASP A 167 2.05 0.43 -13.02
C ASP A 167 3.00 -0.69 -13.45
N TYR A 168 4.30 -0.42 -13.36
CA TYR A 168 5.35 -1.40 -13.66
C TYR A 168 5.86 -2.14 -12.41
N SER A 169 5.52 -1.64 -11.22
CA SER A 169 5.87 -2.28 -9.95
C SER A 169 4.89 -3.40 -9.60
N CYS A 170 3.60 -3.13 -9.80
CA CYS A 170 2.53 -4.13 -9.67
C CYS A 170 1.67 -4.09 -10.92
N LYS A 171 1.95 -4.99 -11.82
CA LYS A 171 1.29 -5.01 -13.14
C LYS A 171 -0.20 -5.33 -13.00
N PRO A 172 -1.04 -4.84 -13.92
CA PRO A 172 -2.46 -5.19 -13.97
C PRO A 172 -2.72 -6.69 -13.87
N GLU A 173 -1.93 -7.50 -14.58
CA GLU A 173 -2.08 -8.95 -14.61
C GLU A 173 -1.84 -9.60 -13.24
N ASP A 174 -0.94 -9.06 -12.43
CA ASP A 174 -0.68 -9.55 -11.07
C ASP A 174 -1.85 -9.23 -10.13
N THR A 175 -2.47 -8.05 -10.30
CA THR A 175 -3.68 -7.67 -9.55
C THR A 175 -4.88 -8.53 -9.97
N GLU A 176 -5.08 -8.72 -11.26
CA GLU A 176 -6.17 -9.56 -11.80
C GLU A 176 -6.04 -11.01 -11.32
N ALA A 177 -4.82 -11.58 -11.37
CA ALA A 177 -4.54 -12.92 -10.86
C ALA A 177 -4.82 -13.03 -9.36
N THR A 178 -4.50 -11.99 -8.58
CA THR A 178 -4.80 -11.94 -7.15
C THR A 178 -6.30 -11.90 -6.90
N ALA A 179 -7.03 -11.03 -7.58
CA ALA A 179 -8.48 -10.92 -7.45
C ALA A 179 -9.20 -12.21 -7.85
N ALA A 180 -8.74 -12.86 -8.92
CA ALA A 180 -9.27 -14.16 -9.36
C ALA A 180 -9.09 -15.29 -8.32
N ALA A 181 -8.06 -15.19 -7.48
CA ALA A 181 -7.81 -16.14 -6.39
C ALA A 181 -8.64 -15.86 -5.12
N ILE A 182 -9.38 -14.75 -5.07
CA ILE A 182 -10.26 -14.36 -3.94
C ILE A 182 -11.71 -14.37 -4.42
N PRO A 183 -12.51 -15.40 -4.12
CA PRO A 183 -13.89 -15.48 -4.59
C PRO A 183 -14.71 -14.26 -4.19
N GLY A 184 -15.26 -13.55 -5.17
CA GLY A 184 -16.07 -12.35 -4.95
C GLY A 184 -15.28 -11.03 -4.81
N ALA A 185 -13.97 -11.05 -4.91
CA ALA A 185 -13.18 -9.81 -5.03
C ALA A 185 -13.49 -9.10 -6.35
N GLN A 186 -13.49 -7.77 -6.31
CA GLN A 186 -13.69 -6.93 -7.49
C GLN A 186 -12.35 -6.32 -7.91
N VAL A 187 -12.13 -6.23 -9.22
CA VAL A 187 -10.91 -5.61 -9.78
C VAL A 187 -11.27 -4.59 -10.84
N GLN A 188 -10.54 -3.48 -10.85
CA GLN A 188 -10.64 -2.45 -11.88
C GLN A 188 -9.25 -2.03 -12.34
N ILE A 189 -9.04 -1.97 -13.65
CA ILE A 189 -7.81 -1.43 -14.24
C ILE A 189 -8.06 0.04 -14.59
N MET A 190 -7.31 0.91 -13.93
CA MET A 190 -7.44 2.36 -14.05
C MET A 190 -6.59 2.87 -15.21
N LYS A 191 -7.25 3.50 -16.17
CA LYS A 191 -6.61 3.97 -17.38
C LYS A 191 -5.79 5.24 -17.13
N GLY A 192 -4.55 5.26 -17.61
CA GLY A 192 -3.68 6.44 -17.58
C GLY A 192 -2.92 6.63 -16.26
N LEU A 193 -3.17 5.81 -15.24
CA LEU A 193 -2.54 5.93 -13.92
C LEU A 193 -1.35 4.99 -13.74
N GLY A 194 -0.35 5.47 -13.01
CA GLY A 194 0.84 4.73 -12.59
C GLY A 194 0.71 4.17 -11.18
N HIS A 195 1.84 4.11 -10.45
CA HIS A 195 1.93 3.44 -9.14
C HIS A 195 1.40 4.27 -7.96
N PHE A 196 1.20 5.57 -8.14
CA PHE A 196 0.80 6.48 -7.04
C PHE A 196 -0.49 7.26 -7.34
N PRO A 197 -1.59 6.59 -7.71
CA PRO A 197 -2.78 7.26 -8.25
C PRO A 197 -3.35 8.34 -7.33
N MET A 198 -3.20 8.17 -6.00
CA MET A 198 -3.70 9.11 -5.00
C MET A 198 -2.91 10.43 -4.94
N SER A 199 -1.65 10.44 -5.33
CA SER A 199 -0.79 11.62 -5.33
C SER A 199 -0.40 12.09 -6.72
N GLU A 200 -0.22 11.19 -7.69
CA GLU A 200 0.18 11.55 -9.05
C GLU A 200 -0.95 12.18 -9.87
N ASP A 201 -2.19 11.68 -9.74
CA ASP A 201 -3.36 12.24 -10.42
C ASP A 201 -4.67 11.83 -9.72
N TYR A 202 -4.99 12.52 -8.65
CA TYR A 202 -6.23 12.27 -7.92
C TYR A 202 -7.49 12.51 -8.77
N ALA A 203 -7.46 13.45 -9.71
CA ALA A 203 -8.60 13.73 -10.59
C ALA A 203 -8.92 12.51 -11.47
N ALA A 204 -7.91 11.84 -11.99
CA ALA A 204 -8.07 10.62 -12.76
C ALA A 204 -8.42 9.39 -11.89
N LEU A 205 -8.01 9.36 -10.61
CA LEU A 205 -8.40 8.31 -9.66
C LEU A 205 -9.88 8.37 -9.26
N ARG A 206 -10.43 9.57 -9.06
CA ARG A 206 -11.79 9.77 -8.51
C ARG A 206 -12.89 8.95 -9.19
N PRO A 207 -12.98 8.87 -10.52
CA PRO A 207 -14.02 8.10 -11.19
C PRO A 207 -14.03 6.61 -10.84
N TYR A 208 -12.89 6.07 -10.44
CA TYR A 208 -12.75 4.67 -10.02
C TYR A 208 -13.01 4.49 -8.51
N LEU A 209 -12.51 5.42 -7.69
CA LEU A 209 -12.56 5.30 -6.24
C LEU A 209 -13.94 5.65 -5.65
N LEU A 210 -14.58 6.73 -6.12
CA LEU A 210 -15.83 7.20 -5.52
C LEU A 210 -16.97 6.19 -5.62
N PRO A 211 -17.18 5.46 -6.72
CA PRO A 211 -18.21 4.41 -6.77
C PRO A 211 -17.97 3.30 -5.74
N VAL A 212 -16.70 2.89 -5.54
CA VAL A 212 -16.35 1.88 -4.53
C VAL A 212 -16.66 2.39 -3.11
N LEU A 213 -16.34 3.64 -2.82
CA LEU A 213 -16.68 4.24 -1.51
C LEU A 213 -18.19 4.34 -1.30
N ALA A 214 -18.95 4.68 -2.34
CA ALA A 214 -20.41 4.71 -2.27
C ALA A 214 -21.00 3.32 -1.98
N GLU A 215 -20.49 2.27 -2.64
CA GLU A 215 -20.91 0.89 -2.36
C GLU A 215 -20.71 0.53 -0.88
N PHE A 216 -19.58 0.90 -0.28
CA PHE A 216 -19.33 0.64 1.14
C PHE A 216 -20.26 1.45 2.06
N GLN A 217 -20.68 2.66 1.67
CA GLN A 217 -21.64 3.45 2.43
C GLN A 217 -23.03 2.81 2.44
N GLU A 218 -23.46 2.23 1.32
CA GLU A 218 -24.76 1.57 1.20
C GLU A 218 -24.85 0.24 2.00
N ARG A 219 -23.72 -0.38 2.28
CA ARG A 219 -23.64 -1.64 3.06
C ARG A 219 -23.65 -1.43 4.58
N GLY A 220 -23.51 -0.25 5.06
CA GLY A 220 -23.36 0.07 6.48
C GLY A 220 -24.52 0.70 7.12
#